data_6161dbab177da66e0d14b719e76a8494
#
_entry.id   6161dbab177da66e0d14b719e76a8494
#
_cell.length_a   1.000
_cell.length_b   1.000
_cell.length_c   1.000
_cell.angle_alpha   90.00
_cell.angle_beta   90.00
_cell.angle_gamma   90.00
#
_symmetry.space_group_name_H-M   'P 1'
#
loop_
_entity.id
_entity.type
_entity.pdbx_description
1 polymer ?
#
loop_
_entity_poly.entity_id
_entity_poly.type
_entity_poly.pdbx_seq_one_letter_code
_entity_poly.pdbx_strand_id
1 'polypeptide(L)'
;MKFLGLEISRAGATEAGQVRVEPPVMAAAVEAGVSGIAAPKPWLTEIGWGGPSLSAKLPRVAPQRAEQHGTVFACCNNIAGDLAKVPLKLWQRQADGQEVRVRDHPANYLLNVEASPGVPAKIMRFALVYAWALRGNGFAFGPRDGGGELEMIELVDQDACTPLKAGRDRFYDFTDGAGIARRVASRSMVHLRYMALDGWAGRSPLQVAAETVGLAFAGQESAARSVSGAHS
;
A
#
# COMPACT_ATOMS: atom_id res chain seq x y z
N MET A 1 32.67 -26.48 28.32
CA MET A 1 31.85 -25.88 29.37
C MET A 1 30.40 -26.23 29.02
N LYS A 2 29.74 -27.10 29.79
CA LYS A 2 28.37 -27.47 29.58
C LYS A 2 27.48 -26.48 30.30
N PHE A 3 26.58 -25.83 29.58
CA PHE A 3 25.47 -25.08 30.14
C PHE A 3 24.21 -25.57 29.44
N LEU A 4 23.29 -26.11 30.20
CA LEU A 4 21.90 -26.45 29.80
C LEU A 4 21.72 -27.37 28.58
N GLY A 5 22.41 -28.51 28.52
CA GLY A 5 21.94 -29.67 27.73
C GLY A 5 21.93 -29.53 26.20
N LEU A 6 22.56 -28.53 25.62
CA LEU A 6 22.73 -28.37 24.16
C LEU A 6 24.19 -28.56 23.79
N GLU A 7 24.51 -29.67 23.12
CA GLU A 7 25.78 -29.89 22.43
C GLU A 7 25.82 -29.08 21.14
N ILE A 8 26.69 -28.06 21.08
CA ILE A 8 26.98 -27.38 19.83
C ILE A 8 28.12 -28.14 19.16
N SER A 9 27.77 -29.03 18.21
CA SER A 9 28.72 -29.63 17.29
C SER A 9 29.15 -28.58 16.23
N ARG A 10 30.45 -28.29 16.16
CA ARG A 10 31.04 -27.53 15.04
C ARG A 10 31.02 -28.42 13.80
N ALA A 11 30.04 -28.24 12.93
CA ALA A 11 30.08 -28.79 11.57
C ALA A 11 30.97 -27.93 10.70
N GLY A 12 31.89 -28.62 10.00
CA GLY A 12 32.89 -28.03 9.12
C GLY A 12 32.32 -27.29 7.93
N ALA A 13 33.13 -26.38 7.40
CA ALA A 13 32.90 -25.69 6.15
C ALA A 13 32.65 -26.69 5.01
N THR A 14 31.47 -26.66 4.43
CA THR A 14 31.15 -27.38 3.21
C THR A 14 30.47 -26.41 2.26
N GLU A 15 31.11 -26.24 1.12
CA GLU A 15 30.70 -25.73 -0.18
C GLU A 15 29.40 -24.90 -0.26
N ALA A 16 29.54 -23.74 -0.88
CA ALA A 16 28.46 -22.89 -1.35
C ALA A 16 27.49 -23.67 -2.25
N GLY A 17 26.53 -24.34 -1.63
CA GLY A 17 25.36 -24.86 -2.30
C GLY A 17 24.53 -23.71 -2.83
N GLN A 18 24.41 -23.62 -4.15
CA GLN A 18 23.46 -22.75 -4.81
C GLN A 18 22.08 -23.02 -4.20
N VAL A 19 21.57 -22.06 -3.46
CA VAL A 19 20.17 -22.05 -3.05
C VAL A 19 19.35 -21.94 -4.33
N ARG A 20 18.82 -23.06 -4.77
CA ARG A 20 17.83 -23.12 -5.83
C ARG A 20 16.60 -22.40 -5.31
N VAL A 21 16.48 -21.14 -5.63
CA VAL A 21 15.25 -20.38 -5.41
C VAL A 21 14.24 -20.98 -6.38
N GLU A 22 13.36 -21.86 -5.87
CA GLU A 22 12.18 -22.23 -6.64
C GLU A 22 11.42 -20.96 -6.98
N PRO A 23 10.99 -20.78 -8.23
CA PRO A 23 10.20 -19.61 -8.60
C PRO A 23 8.96 -19.61 -7.69
N PRO A 24 8.58 -18.45 -7.13
CA PRO A 24 7.40 -18.40 -6.28
C PRO A 24 6.20 -18.91 -7.06
N VAL A 25 5.33 -19.65 -6.37
CA VAL A 25 4.06 -20.16 -6.90
C VAL A 25 3.12 -18.97 -7.20
N MET A 26 3.55 -18.07 -8.07
CA MET A 26 2.80 -16.89 -8.51
C MET A 26 1.89 -17.17 -9.69
N ALA A 27 2.09 -18.31 -10.39
CA ALA A 27 1.32 -18.62 -11.60
C ALA A 27 -0.15 -19.01 -11.31
N ALA A 28 -0.45 -19.57 -10.12
CA ALA A 28 -1.79 -20.02 -9.80
C ALA A 28 -2.72 -18.92 -9.27
N ALA A 29 -2.17 -17.82 -8.77
CA ALA A 29 -2.97 -16.72 -8.19
C ALA A 29 -3.45 -15.71 -9.27
N VAL A 30 -2.82 -15.68 -10.42
CA VAL A 30 -3.17 -14.75 -11.51
C VAL A 30 -4.42 -15.21 -12.27
N GLU A 31 -4.67 -16.52 -12.34
CA GLU A 31 -5.88 -17.04 -13.00
C GLU A 31 -7.17 -16.90 -12.16
N ALA A 32 -7.08 -16.68 -10.86
CA ALA A 32 -8.24 -16.55 -10.00
C ALA A 32 -8.80 -15.12 -9.87
N GLY A 33 -8.22 -14.11 -10.54
CA GLY A 33 -8.71 -12.73 -10.50
C GLY A 33 -8.70 -12.10 -9.10
N VAL A 34 -7.92 -12.66 -8.20
CA VAL A 34 -7.81 -12.19 -6.81
C VAL A 34 -6.67 -11.19 -6.75
N SER A 35 -6.98 -9.90 -6.99
CA SER A 35 -6.23 -8.86 -6.30
C SER A 35 -6.21 -9.26 -4.82
N GLY A 36 -5.05 -9.28 -4.14
CA GLY A 36 -4.83 -9.82 -2.80
C GLY A 36 -5.68 -9.27 -1.65
N ILE A 37 -6.88 -8.84 -1.96
CA ILE A 37 -7.94 -8.43 -1.04
C ILE A 37 -8.80 -9.66 -0.84
N ALA A 38 -8.72 -10.28 0.34
CA ALA A 38 -9.60 -11.36 0.74
C ALA A 38 -11.05 -11.01 0.40
N ALA A 39 -11.78 -11.97 -0.20
CA ALA A 39 -13.21 -11.82 -0.44
C ALA A 39 -13.90 -11.29 0.83
N PRO A 40 -14.84 -10.37 0.72
CA PRO A 40 -15.54 -9.81 1.87
C PRO A 40 -16.12 -10.94 2.71
N LYS A 41 -15.92 -10.88 4.03
CA LYS A 41 -16.46 -11.90 4.94
C LYS A 41 -17.98 -11.96 4.80
N PRO A 42 -18.62 -13.14 4.96
CA PRO A 42 -20.06 -13.33 4.77
C PRO A 42 -20.95 -12.30 5.49
N TRP A 43 -20.59 -11.90 6.72
CA TRP A 43 -21.34 -10.91 7.49
C TRP A 43 -21.32 -9.50 6.88
N LEU A 44 -20.32 -9.17 6.04
CA LEU A 44 -20.25 -7.90 5.31
C LEU A 44 -21.26 -7.84 4.15
N THR A 45 -21.62 -8.98 3.59
CA THR A 45 -22.67 -9.07 2.58
C THR A 45 -24.06 -8.96 3.19
N GLU A 46 -24.25 -9.47 4.43
CA GLU A 46 -25.52 -9.39 5.16
C GLU A 46 -25.92 -7.96 5.54
N ILE A 47 -24.96 -7.06 5.79
CA ILE A 47 -25.24 -5.64 6.05
C ILE A 47 -25.27 -4.76 4.80
N GLY A 48 -25.38 -5.37 3.61
CA GLY A 48 -25.45 -4.65 2.34
C GLY A 48 -24.12 -4.06 1.84
N TRP A 49 -23.03 -4.36 2.52
CA TRP A 49 -21.68 -3.94 2.13
C TRP A 49 -21.01 -5.01 1.25
N GLY A 50 -21.30 -4.96 -0.02
CA GLY A 50 -20.76 -5.89 -1.01
C GLY A 50 -21.75 -6.95 -1.46
N GLY A 51 -23.06 -6.71 -1.29
CA GLY A 51 -24.12 -7.45 -1.96
C GLY A 51 -23.97 -7.41 -3.48
N PRO A 52 -24.68 -8.29 -4.21
CA PRO A 52 -24.67 -8.24 -5.66
C PRO A 52 -25.05 -6.81 -6.06
N SER A 53 -24.14 -6.14 -6.78
CA SER A 53 -24.41 -4.79 -7.26
C SER A 53 -25.71 -4.84 -8.04
N LEU A 54 -26.61 -3.90 -7.81
CA LEU A 54 -27.86 -3.71 -8.55
C LEU A 54 -27.65 -3.69 -10.07
N SER A 55 -26.41 -3.76 -10.52
CA SER A 55 -26.10 -3.60 -11.92
C SER A 55 -24.90 -4.42 -12.40
N ALA A 56 -25.18 -5.63 -12.80
CA ALA A 56 -24.39 -6.27 -13.85
C ALA A 56 -24.27 -5.40 -15.13
N LYS A 57 -25.00 -4.28 -15.20
CA LYS A 57 -25.09 -3.33 -16.31
C LYS A 57 -24.28 -2.04 -16.09
N LEU A 58 -23.84 -1.71 -14.86
CA LEU A 58 -23.01 -0.53 -14.64
C LEU A 58 -21.55 -0.80 -15.01
N PRO A 59 -20.84 0.20 -15.55
CA PRO A 59 -19.43 0.07 -15.89
C PRO A 59 -18.61 -0.32 -14.64
N ARG A 60 -17.71 -1.29 -14.77
CA ARG A 60 -16.76 -1.60 -13.70
C ARG A 60 -15.89 -0.39 -13.43
N VAL A 61 -15.83 0.02 -12.18
CA VAL A 61 -15.03 1.16 -11.74
C VAL A 61 -13.66 0.67 -11.32
N ALA A 62 -12.70 0.70 -12.27
CA ALA A 62 -11.29 0.52 -11.97
C ALA A 62 -10.72 1.84 -11.40
N PRO A 63 -9.68 1.79 -10.53
CA PRO A 63 -9.07 3.01 -9.96
C PRO A 63 -8.63 4.01 -11.03
N GLN A 64 -8.01 3.55 -12.11
CA GLN A 64 -7.56 4.39 -13.22
C GLN A 64 -8.71 5.10 -13.94
N ARG A 65 -9.86 4.42 -14.07
CA ARG A 65 -11.06 5.03 -14.65
C ARG A 65 -11.74 5.98 -13.67
N ALA A 66 -11.77 5.63 -12.38
CA ALA A 66 -12.34 6.49 -11.34
C ALA A 66 -11.58 7.81 -11.21
N GLU A 67 -10.26 7.79 -11.39
CA GLU A 67 -9.41 8.96 -11.36
C GLU A 67 -9.74 9.97 -12.48
N GLN A 68 -10.29 9.51 -13.61
CA GLN A 68 -10.77 10.37 -14.69
C GLN A 68 -12.07 11.11 -14.34
N HIS A 69 -12.75 10.71 -13.27
CA HIS A 69 -13.94 11.43 -12.80
C HIS A 69 -13.51 12.65 -11.97
N GLY A 70 -13.83 13.86 -12.46
CA GLY A 70 -13.36 15.11 -11.86
C GLY A 70 -13.61 15.23 -10.36
N THR A 71 -14.74 14.78 -9.84
CA THR A 71 -15.03 14.82 -8.40
C THR A 71 -14.13 13.86 -7.62
N VAL A 72 -13.91 12.64 -8.10
CA VAL A 72 -13.02 11.66 -7.44
C VAL A 72 -11.60 12.21 -7.41
N PHE A 73 -11.12 12.69 -8.55
CA PHE A 73 -9.81 13.33 -8.64
C PHE A 73 -9.69 14.50 -7.66
N ALA A 74 -10.65 15.42 -7.65
CA ALA A 74 -10.62 16.59 -6.77
C ALA A 74 -10.59 16.20 -5.27
N CYS A 75 -11.39 15.21 -4.87
CA CYS A 75 -11.40 14.72 -3.48
C CYS A 75 -10.04 14.14 -3.08
N CYS A 76 -9.49 13.22 -3.88
CA CYS A 76 -8.20 12.59 -3.61
C CYS A 76 -7.06 13.62 -3.61
N ASN A 77 -7.07 14.54 -4.59
CA ASN A 77 -6.06 15.59 -4.72
C ASN A 77 -6.08 16.57 -3.53
N ASN A 78 -7.25 16.98 -3.07
CA ASN A 78 -7.37 17.89 -1.92
C ASN A 78 -6.87 17.22 -0.63
N ILE A 79 -7.33 15.99 -0.34
CA ILE A 79 -6.90 15.24 0.84
C ILE A 79 -5.37 15.03 0.82
N ALA A 80 -4.83 14.56 -0.30
CA ALA A 80 -3.40 14.32 -0.44
C ALA A 80 -2.59 15.62 -0.37
N GLY A 81 -3.08 16.68 -1.01
CA GLY A 81 -2.44 17.99 -1.02
C GLY A 81 -2.36 18.62 0.37
N ASP A 82 -3.41 18.52 1.16
CA ASP A 82 -3.45 19.08 2.51
C ASP A 82 -2.58 18.29 3.48
N LEU A 83 -2.64 16.95 3.46
CA LEU A 83 -1.79 16.11 4.30
C LEU A 83 -0.30 16.22 3.92
N ALA A 84 0.02 16.37 2.64
CA ALA A 84 1.41 16.55 2.20
C ALA A 84 2.06 17.84 2.67
N LYS A 85 1.27 18.88 2.99
CA LYS A 85 1.77 20.17 3.52
C LYS A 85 2.18 20.06 4.98
N VAL A 86 1.63 19.10 5.74
CA VAL A 86 1.88 18.98 7.18
C VAL A 86 3.28 18.40 7.42
N PRO A 87 4.16 19.12 8.14
CA PRO A 87 5.48 18.58 8.48
C PRO A 87 5.35 17.46 9.51
N LEU A 88 6.08 16.36 9.28
CA LEU A 88 6.14 15.24 10.21
C LEU A 88 7.19 15.54 11.30
N LYS A 89 6.83 15.28 12.56
CA LYS A 89 7.71 15.51 13.71
C LYS A 89 8.05 14.18 14.35
N LEU A 90 9.34 13.99 14.67
CA LEU A 90 9.81 12.82 15.40
C LEU A 90 9.76 13.09 16.91
N TRP A 91 9.23 12.12 17.63
CA TRP A 91 9.18 12.13 19.09
C TRP A 91 9.81 10.86 19.63
N GLN A 92 10.66 10.98 20.62
CA GLN A 92 11.25 9.86 21.33
C GLN A 92 10.66 9.78 22.72
N ARG A 93 10.13 8.59 23.08
CA ARG A 93 9.68 8.32 24.43
C ARG A 93 10.89 7.97 25.28
N GLN A 94 11.09 8.68 26.36
CA GLN A 94 12.16 8.46 27.34
C GLN A 94 11.77 7.37 28.34
N ALA A 95 12.74 6.91 29.13
CA ALA A 95 12.51 5.87 30.14
C ALA A 95 11.51 6.29 31.24
N ASP A 96 11.38 7.60 31.51
CA ASP A 96 10.42 8.20 32.42
C ASP A 96 8.99 8.35 31.84
N GLY A 97 8.81 7.94 30.56
CA GLY A 97 7.54 8.05 29.84
C GLY A 97 7.30 9.40 29.17
N GLN A 98 8.19 10.39 29.34
CA GLN A 98 8.07 11.67 28.66
C GLN A 98 8.39 11.54 27.17
N GLU A 99 7.73 12.35 26.35
CA GLU A 99 7.96 12.42 24.90
C GLU A 99 8.75 13.69 24.58
N VAL A 100 9.96 13.51 24.06
CA VAL A 100 10.87 14.59 23.67
C VAL A 100 10.96 14.66 22.16
N ARG A 101 10.85 15.87 21.61
CA ARG A 101 10.98 16.08 20.18
C ARG A 101 12.46 15.94 19.77
N VAL A 102 12.71 15.01 18.83
CA VAL A 102 14.03 14.79 18.25
C VAL A 102 14.15 15.56 16.94
N ARG A 103 15.10 16.49 16.84
CA ARG A 103 15.29 17.33 15.64
C ARG A 103 16.43 16.82 14.76
N ASP A 104 17.48 16.27 15.38
CA ASP A 104 18.74 15.95 14.72
C ASP A 104 18.82 14.49 14.21
N HIS A 105 17.66 13.79 14.15
CA HIS A 105 17.60 12.43 13.64
C HIS A 105 17.59 12.42 12.11
N PRO A 106 18.37 11.58 11.41
CA PRO A 106 18.43 11.51 9.95
C PRO A 106 17.04 11.32 9.28
N ALA A 107 16.16 10.56 9.91
CA ALA A 107 14.79 10.38 9.41
C ALA A 107 13.98 11.69 9.29
N ASN A 108 14.33 12.76 10.02
CA ASN A 108 13.69 14.07 9.85
C ASN A 108 13.94 14.63 8.45
N TYR A 109 15.13 14.45 7.91
CA TYR A 109 15.45 14.87 6.54
C TYR A 109 14.61 14.10 5.52
N LEU A 110 14.59 12.77 5.63
CA LEU A 110 13.83 11.90 4.73
C LEU A 110 12.32 12.16 4.76
N LEU A 111 11.78 12.49 5.93
CA LEU A 111 10.35 12.74 6.09
C LEU A 111 9.91 14.14 5.65
N ASN A 112 10.81 15.13 5.64
CA ASN A 112 10.41 16.53 5.45
C ASN A 112 11.12 17.26 4.32
N VAL A 113 12.28 16.79 3.87
CA VAL A 113 13.07 17.45 2.82
C VAL A 113 13.10 16.59 1.57
N GLU A 114 13.80 15.47 1.59
CA GLU A 114 13.99 14.58 0.46
C GLU A 114 13.83 13.14 0.91
N ALA A 115 12.87 12.43 0.35
CA ALA A 115 12.54 11.06 0.76
C ALA A 115 13.48 10.02 0.12
N SER A 116 13.83 10.23 -1.13
CA SER A 116 14.79 9.43 -1.91
C SER A 116 15.48 10.34 -2.93
N PRO A 117 16.62 9.95 -3.52
CA PRO A 117 17.34 10.79 -4.47
C PRO A 117 16.45 11.37 -5.56
N GLY A 118 16.36 12.70 -5.61
CA GLY A 118 15.53 13.43 -6.57
C GLY A 118 14.01 13.45 -6.25
N VAL A 119 13.56 12.89 -5.14
CA VAL A 119 12.15 12.87 -4.75
C VAL A 119 11.94 13.68 -3.47
N PRO A 120 11.42 14.92 -3.57
CA PRO A 120 11.08 15.72 -2.40
C PRO A 120 10.09 14.98 -1.48
N ALA A 121 10.31 15.06 -0.17
CA ALA A 121 9.47 14.40 0.82
C ALA A 121 7.98 14.78 0.73
N LYS A 122 7.69 16.02 0.31
CA LYS A 122 6.31 16.47 0.05
C LYS A 122 5.65 15.69 -1.08
N ILE A 123 6.37 15.41 -2.16
CA ILE A 123 5.86 14.64 -3.30
C ILE A 123 5.62 13.19 -2.89
N MET A 124 6.56 12.59 -2.15
CA MET A 124 6.41 11.25 -1.59
C MET A 124 5.14 11.15 -0.71
N ARG A 125 4.96 12.08 0.23
CA ARG A 125 3.77 12.11 1.09
C ARG A 125 2.49 12.29 0.30
N PHE A 126 2.49 13.18 -0.71
CA PHE A 126 1.34 13.37 -1.59
C PHE A 126 0.96 12.07 -2.30
N ALA A 127 1.91 11.42 -2.96
CA ALA A 127 1.65 10.20 -3.73
C ALA A 127 1.20 9.04 -2.82
N LEU A 128 1.82 8.90 -1.64
CA LEU A 128 1.44 7.88 -0.65
C LEU A 128 0.00 8.06 -0.15
N VAL A 129 -0.39 9.29 0.17
CA VAL A 129 -1.75 9.61 0.63
C VAL A 129 -2.75 9.55 -0.51
N TYR A 130 -2.38 9.97 -1.71
CA TYR A 130 -3.22 9.86 -2.89
C TYR A 130 -3.58 8.41 -3.22
N ALA A 131 -2.58 7.51 -3.21
CA ALA A 131 -2.80 6.08 -3.39
C ALA A 131 -3.72 5.50 -2.30
N TRP A 132 -3.50 5.91 -1.04
CA TRP A 132 -4.35 5.51 0.08
C TRP A 132 -5.80 6.00 -0.07
N ALA A 133 -6.02 7.24 -0.49
CA ALA A 133 -7.36 7.81 -0.66
C ALA A 133 -8.11 7.20 -1.85
N LEU A 134 -7.41 6.92 -2.96
CA LEU A 134 -8.01 6.38 -4.17
C LEU A 134 -8.25 4.85 -4.08
N ARG A 135 -7.24 4.11 -3.60
CA ARG A 135 -7.20 2.64 -3.68
C ARG A 135 -7.35 1.95 -2.32
N GLY A 136 -7.34 2.71 -1.23
CA GLY A 136 -7.46 2.21 0.14
C GLY A 136 -6.15 1.76 0.76
N ASN A 137 -5.06 1.70 0.02
CA ASN A 137 -3.73 1.35 0.50
C ASN A 137 -2.69 2.30 -0.07
N GLY A 138 -1.65 2.59 0.69
CA GLY A 138 -0.48 3.29 0.24
C GLY A 138 0.75 2.63 0.83
N PHE A 139 1.77 2.37 0.01
CA PHE A 139 2.98 1.66 0.42
C PHE A 139 4.21 2.51 0.16
N ALA A 140 5.12 2.54 1.15
CA ALA A 140 6.44 3.08 0.97
C ALA A 140 7.47 2.19 1.68
N PHE A 141 8.52 1.84 0.96
CA PHE A 141 9.61 1.00 1.44
C PHE A 141 10.72 1.87 2.02
N GLY A 142 11.20 1.50 3.19
CA GLY A 142 12.34 2.12 3.83
C GLY A 142 13.47 1.11 3.98
N PRO A 143 14.40 1.03 3.01
CA PRO A 143 15.62 0.25 3.17
C PRO A 143 16.43 0.78 4.34
N ARG A 144 17.13 -0.13 5.00
CA ARG A 144 18.01 0.18 6.12
C ARG A 144 19.41 -0.27 5.79
N ASP A 145 20.37 0.52 6.23
CA ASP A 145 21.79 0.18 6.14
C ASP A 145 22.20 -0.94 7.12
N GLY A 146 23.48 -1.32 7.09
CA GLY A 146 24.02 -2.32 7.99
C GLY A 146 23.98 -1.92 9.48
N GLY A 147 23.83 -0.65 9.79
CA GLY A 147 23.62 -0.11 11.14
C GLY A 147 22.14 -0.08 11.58
N GLY A 148 21.21 -0.35 10.65
CA GLY A 148 19.77 -0.30 10.89
C GLY A 148 19.14 1.08 10.69
N GLU A 149 19.93 2.08 10.27
CA GLU A 149 19.45 3.41 9.93
C GLU A 149 18.68 3.42 8.60
N LEU A 150 17.71 4.30 8.50
CA LEU A 150 16.87 4.45 7.31
C LEU A 150 17.66 5.21 6.23
N GLU A 151 17.90 4.58 5.08
CA GLU A 151 18.65 5.19 3.97
C GLU A 151 17.79 6.13 3.13
N MET A 152 16.56 5.73 2.82
CA MET A 152 15.61 6.49 2.00
C MET A 152 14.18 6.00 2.25
N ILE A 153 13.21 6.68 1.66
CA ILE A 153 11.81 6.25 1.61
C ILE A 153 11.38 6.23 0.16
N GLU A 154 11.11 5.04 -0.35
CA GLU A 154 10.73 4.79 -1.73
C GLU A 154 9.25 4.43 -1.83
N LEU A 155 8.54 5.07 -2.76
CA LEU A 155 7.16 4.71 -3.05
C LEU A 155 7.11 3.34 -3.73
N VAL A 156 6.18 2.51 -3.28
CA VAL A 156 5.94 1.19 -3.89
C VAL A 156 4.59 1.22 -4.58
N ASP A 157 4.59 0.76 -5.83
CA ASP A 157 3.34 0.63 -6.57
C ASP A 157 2.39 -0.34 -5.85
N GLN A 158 1.19 0.10 -5.65
CA GLN A 158 0.17 -0.67 -4.96
C GLN A 158 -0.19 -1.96 -5.70
N ASP A 159 -0.22 -1.92 -7.03
CA ASP A 159 -0.55 -3.09 -7.86
C ASP A 159 0.59 -4.11 -7.86
N ALA A 160 1.81 -3.68 -7.51
CA ALA A 160 3.00 -4.52 -7.40
C ALA A 160 3.31 -4.96 -5.95
N CYS A 161 2.49 -4.57 -4.96
CA CYS A 161 2.74 -4.87 -3.55
C CYS A 161 1.66 -5.79 -2.96
N THR A 162 2.09 -6.94 -2.46
CA THR A 162 1.19 -7.91 -1.83
C THR A 162 1.54 -8.09 -0.35
N PRO A 163 0.65 -7.69 0.57
CA PRO A 163 0.81 -7.98 1.99
C PRO A 163 0.59 -9.47 2.26
N LEU A 164 1.53 -10.10 2.97
CA LEU A 164 1.50 -11.51 3.33
C LEU A 164 1.45 -11.68 4.85
N LYS A 165 0.71 -12.68 5.31
CA LYS A 165 0.63 -13.06 6.71
C LYS A 165 1.34 -14.40 6.92
N ALA A 166 2.35 -14.44 7.82
CA ALA A 166 2.99 -15.65 8.27
C ALA A 166 2.89 -15.73 9.79
N GLY A 167 1.91 -16.48 10.28
CA GLY A 167 1.60 -16.54 11.71
C GLY A 167 1.16 -15.18 12.27
N ARG A 168 1.97 -14.58 13.13
CA ARG A 168 1.74 -13.23 13.68
C ARG A 168 2.49 -12.14 12.92
N ASP A 169 3.42 -12.53 12.06
CA ASP A 169 4.28 -11.59 11.33
C ASP A 169 3.63 -11.17 10.01
N ARG A 170 3.97 -9.95 9.60
CA ARG A 170 3.57 -9.37 8.33
C ARG A 170 4.78 -9.16 7.47
N PHE A 171 4.68 -9.61 6.22
CA PHE A 171 5.65 -9.40 5.17
C PHE A 171 4.99 -8.72 3.98
N TYR A 172 5.79 -8.15 3.12
CA TYR A 172 5.35 -7.53 1.88
C TYR A 172 6.22 -8.02 0.75
N ASP A 173 5.59 -8.57 -0.29
CA ASP A 173 6.22 -8.91 -1.55
C ASP A 173 5.95 -7.78 -2.53
N PHE A 174 6.99 -7.24 -3.13
CA PHE A 174 6.88 -6.16 -4.10
C PHE A 174 8.11 -6.11 -5.01
N THR A 175 8.01 -5.33 -6.10
CA THR A 175 9.14 -4.98 -6.94
C THR A 175 9.56 -3.56 -6.62
N ASP A 176 10.84 -3.34 -6.31
CA ASP A 176 11.39 -2.02 -6.01
C ASP A 176 11.57 -1.17 -7.28
N GLY A 177 11.94 0.11 -7.12
CA GLY A 177 12.17 1.03 -8.25
C GLY A 177 13.31 0.62 -9.17
N ALA A 178 14.19 -0.28 -8.74
CA ALA A 178 15.24 -0.88 -9.57
C ALA A 178 14.77 -2.14 -10.32
N GLY A 179 13.50 -2.55 -10.17
CA GLY A 179 12.95 -3.73 -10.80
C GLY A 179 13.28 -5.05 -10.09
N ILE A 180 13.78 -4.99 -8.84
CA ILE A 180 14.17 -6.17 -8.07
C ILE A 180 12.99 -6.61 -7.19
N ALA A 181 12.60 -7.89 -7.30
CA ALA A 181 11.60 -8.47 -6.43
C ALA A 181 12.14 -8.63 -5.00
N ARG A 182 11.40 -8.11 -4.03
CA ARG A 182 11.78 -8.11 -2.61
C ARG A 182 10.68 -8.67 -1.73
N ARG A 183 11.11 -9.36 -0.67
CA ARG A 183 10.25 -9.68 0.48
C ARG A 183 10.80 -9.03 1.72
N VAL A 184 10.02 -8.16 2.33
CA VAL A 184 10.45 -7.41 3.51
C VAL A 184 9.47 -7.56 4.67
N ALA A 185 10.00 -7.45 5.89
CA ALA A 185 9.18 -7.44 7.09
C ALA A 185 8.48 -6.08 7.27
N SER A 186 7.40 -6.06 8.05
CA SER A 186 6.59 -4.84 8.30
C SER A 186 7.37 -3.65 8.85
N ARG A 187 8.50 -3.88 9.53
CA ARG A 187 9.36 -2.80 10.06
C ARG A 187 10.03 -1.94 8.97
N SER A 188 10.15 -2.48 7.76
CA SER A 188 10.75 -1.78 6.62
C SER A 188 9.73 -1.27 5.61
N MET A 189 8.43 -1.37 5.93
CA MET A 189 7.33 -0.95 5.06
C MET A 189 6.40 -0.01 5.81
N VAL A 190 6.19 1.19 5.28
CA VAL A 190 5.09 2.06 5.68
C VAL A 190 3.87 1.63 4.89
N HIS A 191 2.82 1.22 5.59
CA HIS A 191 1.56 0.81 4.98
C HIS A 191 0.41 1.63 5.54
N LEU A 192 -0.10 2.59 4.77
CA LEU A 192 -1.33 3.31 5.05
C LEU A 192 -2.53 2.45 4.62
N ARG A 193 -3.51 2.27 5.51
CA ARG A 193 -4.68 1.41 5.29
C ARG A 193 -5.96 2.19 5.54
N TYR A 194 -6.82 2.27 4.54
CA TYR A 194 -8.14 2.88 4.66
C TYR A 194 -9.17 1.82 5.04
N MET A 195 -9.98 2.07 6.08
CA MET A 195 -11.04 1.15 6.53
C MET A 195 -10.57 -0.32 6.61
N ALA A 196 -9.42 -0.56 7.24
CA ALA A 196 -8.88 -1.91 7.40
C ALA A 196 -9.66 -2.68 8.49
N LEU A 197 -10.78 -3.28 8.13
CA LEU A 197 -11.67 -3.98 9.06
C LEU A 197 -11.05 -5.24 9.67
N ASP A 198 -10.16 -5.89 8.93
CA ASP A 198 -9.37 -7.03 9.40
C ASP A 198 -8.01 -6.63 9.97
N GLY A 199 -7.68 -5.33 9.92
CA GLY A 199 -6.38 -4.79 10.31
C GLY A 199 -5.23 -5.11 9.36
N TRP A 200 -5.47 -5.85 8.25
CA TRP A 200 -4.42 -6.32 7.34
C TRP A 200 -4.26 -5.45 6.10
N ALA A 201 -5.31 -5.30 5.33
CA ALA A 201 -5.32 -4.51 4.12
C ALA A 201 -6.39 -3.41 4.20
N GLY A 202 -6.12 -2.28 3.58
CA GLY A 202 -7.10 -1.22 3.43
C GLY A 202 -8.14 -1.58 2.38
N ARG A 203 -9.37 -1.16 2.58
CA ARG A 203 -10.45 -1.34 1.63
C ARG A 203 -10.52 -0.11 0.73
N SER A 204 -10.62 -0.34 -0.58
CA SER A 204 -10.74 0.77 -1.53
C SER A 204 -12.05 1.54 -1.32
N PRO A 205 -12.01 2.88 -1.15
CA PRO A 205 -13.22 3.70 -1.14
C PRO A 205 -14.05 3.53 -2.40
N LEU A 206 -13.42 3.31 -3.54
CA LEU A 206 -14.08 3.06 -4.82
C LEU A 206 -14.89 1.76 -4.83
N GLN A 207 -14.44 0.72 -4.12
CA GLN A 207 -15.21 -0.51 -3.99
C GLN A 207 -16.44 -0.31 -3.12
N VAL A 208 -16.36 0.56 -2.12
CA VAL A 208 -17.50 0.90 -1.25
C VAL A 208 -18.52 1.75 -2.00
N ALA A 209 -18.05 2.68 -2.82
CA ALA A 209 -18.89 3.61 -3.58
C ALA A 209 -19.09 3.19 -5.05
N ALA A 210 -18.80 1.92 -5.40
CA ALA A 210 -18.78 1.46 -6.80
C ALA A 210 -20.07 1.73 -7.57
N GLU A 211 -21.22 1.55 -6.94
CA GLU A 211 -22.52 1.81 -7.56
C GLU A 211 -22.72 3.29 -7.85
N THR A 212 -22.42 4.15 -6.86
CA THR A 212 -22.57 5.61 -7.02
C THR A 212 -21.66 6.15 -8.11
N VAL A 213 -20.39 5.73 -8.10
CA VAL A 213 -19.40 6.16 -9.10
C VAL A 213 -19.73 5.58 -10.47
N GLY A 214 -20.20 4.31 -10.55
CA GLY A 214 -20.66 3.68 -11.78
C GLY A 214 -21.87 4.39 -12.39
N LEU A 215 -22.81 4.82 -11.56
CA LEU A 215 -23.99 5.60 -12.01
C LEU A 215 -23.56 6.98 -12.54
N ALA A 216 -22.60 7.65 -11.88
CA ALA A 216 -22.07 8.91 -12.35
C ALA A 216 -21.40 8.79 -13.75
N PHE A 217 -20.64 7.72 -13.99
CA PHE A 217 -20.08 7.43 -15.30
C PHE A 217 -21.17 7.17 -16.36
N ALA A 218 -22.17 6.37 -16.05
CA ALA A 218 -23.27 6.11 -16.96
C ALA A 218 -24.01 7.42 -17.34
N GLY A 219 -24.21 8.32 -16.38
CA GLY A 219 -24.79 9.64 -16.61
C GLY A 219 -23.93 10.51 -17.52
N GLN A 220 -22.62 10.54 -17.31
CA GLN A 220 -21.68 11.26 -18.17
C GLN A 220 -21.67 10.73 -19.61
N GLU A 221 -21.65 9.41 -19.78
CA GLU A 221 -21.71 8.77 -21.10
C GLU A 221 -23.03 9.08 -21.82
N SER A 222 -24.17 9.07 -21.11
CA SER A 222 -25.47 9.43 -21.67
C SER A 222 -25.50 10.89 -22.10
N ALA A 223 -25.02 11.81 -21.27
CA ALA A 223 -24.93 13.22 -21.59
C ALA A 223 -24.03 13.48 -22.80
N ALA A 224 -22.86 12.82 -22.87
CA ALA A 224 -21.95 12.93 -24.00
C ALA A 224 -22.58 12.46 -25.31
N ARG A 225 -23.34 11.37 -25.30
CA ARG A 225 -24.03 10.88 -26.49
C ARG A 225 -25.16 11.82 -26.95
N SER A 226 -25.92 12.43 -26.04
CA SER A 226 -26.94 13.39 -26.40
C SER A 226 -26.36 14.67 -27.02
N VAL A 227 -25.21 15.14 -26.56
CA VAL A 227 -24.50 16.29 -27.14
C VAL A 227 -23.94 15.94 -28.52
N SER A 228 -23.32 14.76 -28.69
CA SER A 228 -22.76 14.34 -29.98
C SER A 228 -23.81 14.02 -31.02
N GLY A 229 -24.98 13.49 -30.62
CA GLY A 229 -26.10 13.21 -31.53
C GLY A 229 -26.93 14.43 -31.95
N ALA A 230 -26.77 15.57 -31.27
CA ALA A 230 -27.42 16.82 -31.63
C ALA A 230 -26.75 17.56 -32.80
N HIS A 231 -25.60 17.08 -33.29
CA HIS A 231 -24.83 17.69 -34.39
C HIS A 231 -24.84 16.83 -35.68
N SER A 232 -25.64 15.79 -35.73
CA SER A 232 -25.93 14.96 -36.92
C SER A 232 -27.38 15.16 -37.36
#